data_284605b483666df11e22c02b7d91510e
#
_entry.id   284605b483666df11e22c02b7d91510e
#
_cell.length_a   1.000
_cell.length_b   1.000
_cell.length_c   1.000
_cell.angle_alpha   90.00
_cell.angle_beta   90.00
_cell.angle_gamma   90.00
#
_symmetry.space_group_name_H-M   'P 1'
#
loop_
_entity.id
_entity.type
_entity.pdbx_description
1 polymer ?
#
loop_
_entity_poly.entity_id
_entity_poly.type
_entity_poly.pdbx_seq_one_letter_code
_entity_poly.pdbx_strand_id
1 'polypeptide(L)'
;MIIYHGSTQLVKIPEIRKGDTFLDFGPGFYTTTSAEQAERWAKIKMRRENKAIGYVSIYEFDFETALKQAEIRRFHAADIEWLQFVVKNRNGEIQDTPCDMHIGPVADDNVYRSIRLFETGVLDADETVKRLKTEVLQDQWIFHTEKILTFVRFVGSKEVRTEE
;
A
#
# COMPACT_ATOMS: atom_id res chain seq x y z
N MET A 1 -10.86 -2.43 13.56
CA MET A 1 -10.93 -1.28 12.62
C MET A 1 -11.26 -1.76 11.21
N ILE A 2 -11.74 -0.88 10.33
CA ILE A 2 -12.06 -1.25 8.94
C ILE A 2 -10.89 -0.88 8.03
N ILE A 3 -10.53 -1.80 7.14
CA ILE A 3 -9.54 -1.62 6.08
C ILE A 3 -10.11 -2.08 4.74
N TYR A 4 -9.54 -1.57 3.66
CA TYR A 4 -10.04 -1.74 2.30
C TYR A 4 -8.94 -2.20 1.34
N HIS A 5 -9.29 -3.07 0.40
CA HIS A 5 -8.40 -3.51 -0.69
C HIS A 5 -9.07 -3.30 -2.05
N GLY A 6 -8.43 -2.56 -2.93
CA GLY A 6 -8.91 -2.31 -4.28
C GLY A 6 -8.27 -3.23 -5.31
N SER A 7 -9.08 -3.96 -6.08
CA SER A 7 -8.62 -4.93 -7.08
C SER A 7 -9.63 -5.11 -8.22
N THR A 8 -9.22 -5.81 -9.27
CA THR A 8 -10.10 -6.31 -10.33
C THR A 8 -10.80 -7.61 -9.94
N GLN A 9 -10.45 -8.18 -8.80
CA GLN A 9 -11.05 -9.39 -8.25
C GLN A 9 -11.61 -9.13 -6.86
N LEU A 10 -12.73 -9.77 -6.54
CA LEU A 10 -13.25 -9.81 -5.18
C LEU A 10 -12.39 -10.75 -4.35
N VAL A 11 -11.69 -10.19 -3.35
CA VAL A 11 -10.79 -10.95 -2.48
C VAL A 11 -11.49 -11.19 -1.14
N LYS A 12 -12.10 -12.38 -0.97
CA LYS A 12 -12.74 -12.77 0.31
C LYS A 12 -11.73 -13.29 1.32
N ILE A 13 -10.69 -13.97 0.84
CA ILE A 13 -9.61 -14.53 1.65
C ILE A 13 -8.32 -13.84 1.21
N PRO A 14 -7.74 -12.95 2.05
CA PRO A 14 -6.47 -12.32 1.74
C PRO A 14 -5.34 -13.35 1.69
N GLU A 15 -4.43 -13.18 0.75
CA GLU A 15 -3.25 -14.03 0.58
C GLU A 15 -2.00 -13.16 0.34
N ILE A 16 -0.86 -13.60 0.86
CA ILE A 16 0.42 -12.98 0.57
C ILE A 16 0.87 -13.44 -0.81
N ARG A 17 0.79 -12.55 -1.79
CA ARG A 17 1.28 -12.83 -3.14
C ARG A 17 2.73 -12.38 -3.28
N LYS A 18 3.58 -13.32 -3.65
CA LYS A 18 4.93 -13.05 -4.13
C LYS A 18 4.81 -12.75 -5.63
N GLY A 19 4.77 -11.48 -5.99
CA GLY A 19 4.69 -11.04 -7.38
C GLY A 19 6.05 -10.62 -7.93
N ASP A 20 6.15 -10.55 -9.25
CA ASP A 20 7.34 -10.06 -9.98
C ASP A 20 7.43 -8.53 -9.99
N THR A 21 6.47 -7.83 -9.42
CA THR A 21 6.41 -6.37 -9.36
C THR A 21 7.00 -5.85 -8.06
N PHE A 22 7.94 -4.93 -8.19
CA PHE A 22 8.52 -4.21 -7.06
C PHE A 22 7.57 -3.12 -6.61
N LEU A 23 6.98 -3.30 -5.43
CA LEU A 23 6.04 -2.37 -4.80
C LEU A 23 6.72 -1.57 -3.69
N ASP A 24 6.13 -0.45 -3.29
CA ASP A 24 6.69 0.51 -2.34
C ASP A 24 7.14 -0.11 -1.00
N PHE A 25 6.44 -1.13 -0.54
CA PHE A 25 6.75 -1.84 0.72
C PHE A 25 7.10 -3.31 0.51
N GLY A 26 7.42 -3.69 -0.73
CA GLY A 26 7.74 -5.07 -1.07
C GLY A 26 6.52 -6.00 -1.18
N PRO A 27 6.73 -7.32 -1.23
CA PRO A 27 5.66 -8.30 -1.35
C PRO A 27 4.71 -8.28 -0.17
N GLY A 28 3.41 -8.41 -0.42
CA GLY A 28 2.41 -8.43 0.63
C GLY A 28 0.98 -8.23 0.14
N PHE A 29 0.06 -8.23 1.08
CA PHE A 29 -1.34 -7.87 0.86
C PHE A 29 -1.56 -6.40 1.23
N TYR A 30 -1.86 -5.57 0.23
CA TYR A 30 -1.95 -4.11 0.35
C TYR A 30 -3.38 -3.66 0.65
N THR A 31 -3.53 -2.89 1.72
CA THR A 31 -4.79 -2.28 2.15
C THR A 31 -4.61 -0.82 2.50
N THR A 32 -5.70 -0.13 2.76
CA THR A 32 -5.74 1.27 3.23
C THR A 32 -6.93 1.45 4.17
N THR A 33 -6.89 2.48 5.03
CA THR A 33 -8.05 2.89 5.82
C THR A 33 -9.01 3.79 5.04
N SER A 34 -8.62 4.24 3.83
CA SER A 34 -9.43 5.08 2.94
C SER A 34 -10.16 4.22 1.89
N ALA A 35 -11.50 4.17 1.98
CA ALA A 35 -12.33 3.52 0.96
C ALA A 35 -12.14 4.16 -0.43
N GLU A 36 -11.98 5.48 -0.48
CA GLU A 36 -11.72 6.22 -1.72
C GLU A 36 -10.37 5.85 -2.34
N GLN A 37 -9.33 5.69 -1.53
CA GLN A 37 -8.02 5.24 -2.02
C GLN A 37 -8.09 3.81 -2.58
N ALA A 38 -8.81 2.91 -1.92
CA ALA A 38 -9.02 1.56 -2.42
C ALA A 38 -9.79 1.55 -3.76
N GLU A 39 -10.79 2.41 -3.90
CA GLU A 39 -11.52 2.58 -5.16
C GLU A 39 -10.60 3.08 -6.28
N ARG A 40 -9.74 4.05 -6.00
CA ARG A 40 -8.72 4.53 -6.96
C ARG A 40 -7.78 3.40 -7.39
N TRP A 41 -7.31 2.57 -6.47
CA TRP A 41 -6.48 1.41 -6.81
C TRP A 41 -7.23 0.39 -7.69
N ALA A 42 -8.51 0.13 -7.39
CA ALA A 42 -9.34 -0.72 -8.25
C ALA A 42 -9.44 -0.15 -9.67
N LYS A 43 -9.76 1.13 -9.82
CA LYS A 43 -9.84 1.83 -11.13
C LYS A 43 -8.51 1.80 -11.89
N ILE A 44 -7.37 1.97 -11.22
CA ILE A 44 -6.03 1.86 -11.83
C ILE A 44 -5.79 0.44 -12.36
N LYS A 45 -6.07 -0.59 -11.55
CA LYS A 45 -5.93 -1.98 -11.97
C LYS A 45 -6.88 -2.34 -13.12
N MET A 46 -8.13 -1.88 -13.06
CA MET A 46 -9.09 -2.07 -14.15
C MET A 46 -8.55 -1.54 -15.48
N ARG A 47 -7.98 -0.33 -15.49
CA ARG A 47 -7.37 0.25 -16.70
C ARG A 47 -6.16 -0.57 -17.18
N ARG A 48 -5.27 -0.98 -16.29
CA ARG A 48 -4.07 -1.79 -16.65
C ARG A 48 -4.42 -3.16 -17.19
N GLU A 49 -5.47 -3.79 -16.66
CA GLU A 49 -5.89 -5.14 -16.98
C GLU A 49 -7.03 -5.17 -18.02
N ASN A 50 -7.46 -4.00 -18.51
CA ASN A 50 -8.59 -3.85 -19.44
C ASN A 50 -9.87 -4.56 -18.93
N LYS A 51 -10.23 -4.30 -17.67
CA LYS A 51 -11.43 -4.82 -17.01
C LYS A 51 -12.48 -3.75 -16.86
N ALA A 52 -13.74 -4.08 -17.11
CA ALA A 52 -14.87 -3.19 -16.93
C ALA A 52 -15.34 -3.05 -15.48
N ILE A 53 -14.98 -4.03 -14.63
CA ILE A 53 -15.43 -4.13 -13.25
C ILE A 53 -14.23 -4.36 -12.34
N GLY A 54 -14.24 -3.67 -11.22
CA GLY A 54 -13.33 -3.85 -10.09
C GLY A 54 -14.11 -3.97 -8.79
N TYR A 55 -13.38 -4.20 -7.71
CA TYR A 55 -13.96 -4.39 -6.38
C TYR A 55 -13.13 -3.68 -5.32
N VAL A 56 -13.83 -3.14 -4.34
CA VAL A 56 -13.27 -2.80 -3.04
C VAL A 56 -13.71 -3.88 -2.07
N SER A 57 -12.79 -4.71 -1.65
CA SER A 57 -13.01 -5.71 -0.59
C SER A 57 -12.83 -5.03 0.76
N ILE A 58 -13.71 -5.31 1.71
CA ILE A 58 -13.83 -4.64 3.00
C ILE A 58 -13.56 -5.66 4.10
N TYR A 59 -12.67 -5.31 5.02
CA TYR A 59 -12.29 -6.19 6.12
C TYR A 59 -12.36 -5.49 7.46
N GLU A 60 -12.64 -6.27 8.48
CA GLU A 60 -12.38 -5.90 9.86
C GLU A 60 -11.03 -6.46 10.29
N PHE A 61 -10.17 -5.60 10.82
CA PHE A 61 -8.85 -5.94 11.31
C PHE A 61 -8.78 -5.73 12.82
N ASP A 62 -8.46 -6.78 13.57
CA ASP A 62 -8.21 -6.72 15.02
C ASP A 62 -6.80 -6.20 15.29
N PHE A 63 -6.63 -4.88 15.11
CA PHE A 63 -5.35 -4.21 15.25
C PHE A 63 -4.81 -4.25 16.67
N GLU A 64 -5.66 -4.18 17.68
CA GLU A 64 -5.24 -4.19 19.09
C GLU A 64 -4.59 -5.52 19.47
N THR A 65 -5.17 -6.63 19.03
CA THR A 65 -4.59 -7.96 19.25
C THR A 65 -3.33 -8.17 18.41
N ALA A 66 -3.35 -7.71 17.15
CA ALA A 66 -2.19 -7.81 16.27
C ALA A 66 -0.97 -7.06 16.83
N LEU A 67 -1.15 -5.86 17.41
CA LEU A 67 -0.07 -5.09 18.04
C LEU A 67 0.66 -5.84 19.16
N LYS A 68 -0.03 -6.76 19.85
CA LYS A 68 0.53 -7.54 20.94
C LYS A 68 1.26 -8.80 20.48
N GLN A 69 0.97 -9.28 19.27
CA GLN A 69 1.39 -10.60 18.80
C GLN A 69 2.26 -10.57 17.55
N ALA A 70 2.31 -9.43 16.84
CA ALA A 70 3.00 -9.30 15.57
C ALA A 70 3.99 -8.14 15.56
N GLU A 71 5.02 -8.24 14.73
CA GLU A 71 5.98 -7.16 14.50
C GLU A 71 5.42 -6.19 13.45
N ILE A 72 5.05 -4.99 13.89
CA ILE A 72 4.47 -3.94 13.05
C ILE A 72 5.41 -2.75 13.02
N ARG A 73 5.80 -2.32 11.82
CA ARG A 73 6.64 -1.14 11.59
C ARG A 73 5.82 -0.03 10.94
N ARG A 74 6.02 1.19 11.42
CA ARG A 74 5.25 2.34 10.96
C ARG A 74 6.15 3.50 10.56
N PHE A 75 5.91 4.03 9.36
CA PHE A 75 6.38 5.35 8.95
C PHE A 75 5.28 6.37 9.23
N HIS A 76 5.55 7.32 10.11
CA HIS A 76 4.56 8.34 10.49
C HIS A 76 4.43 9.47 9.48
N ALA A 77 5.42 9.61 8.59
CA ALA A 77 5.46 10.61 7.53
C ALA A 77 6.27 10.13 6.33
N ALA A 78 6.11 10.80 5.19
CA ALA A 78 6.97 10.64 4.03
C ALA A 78 8.29 11.41 4.24
N ASP A 79 9.10 10.94 5.18
CA ASP A 79 10.42 11.47 5.51
C ASP A 79 11.54 10.78 4.71
N ILE A 80 12.79 11.10 5.03
CA ILE A 80 13.96 10.53 4.33
C ILE A 80 14.02 9.00 4.52
N GLU A 81 13.71 8.50 5.70
CA GLU A 81 13.71 7.07 5.99
C GLU A 81 12.67 6.33 5.14
N TRP A 82 11.44 6.85 5.08
CA TRP A 82 10.38 6.34 4.22
C TRP A 82 10.78 6.38 2.74
N LEU A 83 11.33 7.52 2.27
CA LEU A 83 11.76 7.70 0.88
C LEU A 83 12.80 6.65 0.48
N GLN A 84 13.84 6.47 1.28
CA GLN A 84 14.89 5.49 1.02
C GLN A 84 14.36 4.07 1.04
N PHE A 85 13.46 3.75 1.97
CA PHE A 85 12.82 2.45 2.05
C PHE A 85 12.00 2.13 0.81
N VAL A 86 11.15 3.07 0.37
CA VAL A 86 10.31 2.92 -0.83
C VAL A 86 11.19 2.73 -2.08
N VAL A 87 12.21 3.57 -2.26
CA VAL A 87 13.12 3.48 -3.42
C VAL A 87 13.84 2.14 -3.47
N LYS A 88 14.37 1.65 -2.35
CA LYS A 88 15.03 0.33 -2.28
C LYS A 88 14.08 -0.81 -2.66
N ASN A 89 12.86 -0.80 -2.15
CA ASN A 89 11.87 -1.82 -2.52
C ASN A 89 11.53 -1.77 -4.02
N ARG A 90 11.37 -0.57 -4.59
CA ARG A 90 11.05 -0.39 -6.02
C ARG A 90 12.19 -0.80 -6.94
N ASN A 91 13.42 -0.68 -6.46
CA ASN A 91 14.63 -1.13 -7.19
C ASN A 91 14.90 -2.62 -7.02
N GLY A 92 14.05 -3.37 -6.30
CA GLY A 92 14.22 -4.80 -6.06
C GLY A 92 15.29 -5.15 -5.04
N GLU A 93 15.75 -4.19 -4.27
CA GLU A 93 16.65 -4.45 -3.16
C GLU A 93 15.87 -5.12 -2.03
N ILE A 94 16.19 -6.38 -1.73
CA ILE A 94 15.52 -7.15 -0.68
C ILE A 94 15.87 -6.54 0.67
N GLN A 95 14.83 -6.22 1.44
CA GLN A 95 15.00 -5.80 2.83
C GLN A 95 15.05 -7.04 3.72
N ASP A 96 16.18 -7.27 4.33
CA ASP A 96 16.43 -8.45 5.21
C ASP A 96 15.75 -8.36 6.58
N THR A 97 14.97 -7.33 6.83
CA THR A 97 14.31 -7.20 8.14
C THR A 97 12.86 -7.66 8.02
N PRO A 98 12.59 -8.94 8.29
CA PRO A 98 11.25 -9.45 8.27
C PRO A 98 10.43 -8.80 9.38
N CYS A 99 9.33 -8.18 9.02
CA CYS A 99 8.28 -7.81 9.95
C CYS A 99 6.95 -8.37 9.43
N ASP A 100 5.97 -8.47 10.30
CA ASP A 100 4.67 -9.00 9.89
C ASP A 100 3.87 -7.99 9.08
N MET A 101 4.10 -6.70 9.31
CA MET A 101 3.33 -5.63 8.68
C MET A 101 4.09 -4.30 8.63
N HIS A 102 3.88 -3.54 7.55
CA HIS A 102 4.22 -2.12 7.47
C HIS A 102 2.97 -1.25 7.38
N ILE A 103 3.07 -0.06 7.96
CA ILE A 103 2.07 1.01 7.84
C ILE A 103 2.82 2.28 7.42
N GLY A 104 2.32 3.00 6.44
CA GLY A 104 2.95 4.25 6.01
C GLY A 104 2.18 5.00 4.95
N PRO A 105 2.70 6.15 4.51
CA PRO A 105 2.09 6.94 3.44
C PRO A 105 2.07 6.20 2.10
N VAL A 106 1.02 6.43 1.30
CA VAL A 106 0.93 5.99 -0.10
C VAL A 106 1.69 6.98 -0.98
N ALA A 107 2.47 6.48 -1.92
CA ALA A 107 3.00 7.29 -3.01
C ALA A 107 1.92 7.41 -4.11
N ASP A 108 1.20 8.52 -4.16
CA ASP A 108 0.32 8.86 -5.27
C ASP A 108 1.11 9.39 -6.49
N ASP A 109 0.40 9.76 -7.58
CA ASP A 109 1.04 10.18 -8.83
C ASP A 109 1.94 11.42 -8.68
N ASN A 110 1.61 12.36 -7.78
CA ASN A 110 2.42 13.55 -7.52
C ASN A 110 3.68 13.19 -6.73
N VAL A 111 3.52 12.36 -5.71
CA VAL A 111 4.60 11.78 -4.92
C VAL A 111 5.53 10.96 -5.83
N TYR A 112 4.96 10.19 -6.75
CA TYR A 112 5.70 9.39 -7.72
C TYR A 112 6.66 10.21 -8.57
N ARG A 113 6.24 11.37 -9.04
CA ARG A 113 7.10 12.29 -9.81
C ARG A 113 8.29 12.76 -8.98
N SER A 114 8.07 13.14 -7.74
CA SER A 114 9.14 13.58 -6.83
C SER A 114 10.12 12.44 -6.51
N ILE A 115 9.62 11.23 -6.30
CA ILE A 115 10.46 10.04 -6.08
C ILE A 115 11.33 9.76 -7.31
N ARG A 116 10.78 9.82 -8.52
CA ARG A 116 11.56 9.62 -9.75
C ARG A 116 12.66 10.66 -9.95
N LEU A 117 12.39 11.92 -9.64
CA LEU A 117 13.41 12.98 -9.69
C LEU A 117 14.53 12.75 -8.68
N PHE A 118 14.21 12.18 -7.52
CA PHE A 118 15.21 11.74 -6.55
C PHE A 118 16.02 10.54 -7.06
N GLU A 119 15.38 9.51 -7.60
CA GLU A 119 16.05 8.32 -8.15
C GLU A 119 17.01 8.65 -9.28
N THR A 120 16.68 9.65 -10.12
CA THR A 120 17.51 10.12 -11.23
C THR A 120 18.57 11.16 -10.82
N GLY A 121 18.63 11.52 -9.54
CA GLY A 121 19.60 12.49 -9.00
C GLY A 121 19.29 13.96 -9.33
N VAL A 122 18.12 14.29 -9.88
CA VAL A 122 17.68 15.66 -10.14
C VAL A 122 17.36 16.41 -8.86
N LEU A 123 16.75 15.70 -7.88
CA LEU A 123 16.49 16.21 -6.54
C LEU A 123 17.32 15.43 -5.52
N ASP A 124 17.80 16.13 -4.50
CA ASP A 124 18.32 15.47 -3.31
C ASP A 124 17.20 15.01 -2.35
N ALA A 125 17.56 14.27 -1.30
CA ALA A 125 16.58 13.74 -0.35
C ALA A 125 15.84 14.86 0.39
N ASP A 126 16.52 15.93 0.79
CA ASP A 126 15.93 17.04 1.55
C ASP A 126 14.91 17.81 0.71
N GLU A 127 15.23 18.11 -0.54
CA GLU A 127 14.30 18.77 -1.48
C GLU A 127 13.09 17.90 -1.79
N THR A 128 13.31 16.59 -1.98
CA THR A 128 12.24 15.63 -2.21
C THR A 128 11.28 15.60 -1.03
N VAL A 129 11.78 15.46 0.19
CA VAL A 129 10.97 15.44 1.41
C VAL A 129 10.21 16.76 1.60
N LYS A 130 10.81 17.91 1.30
CA LYS A 130 10.11 19.21 1.35
C LYS A 130 8.91 19.25 0.40
N ARG A 131 9.04 18.70 -0.80
CA ARG A 131 7.91 18.59 -1.75
C ARG A 131 6.83 17.66 -1.24
N LEU A 132 7.21 16.51 -0.65
CA LEU A 132 6.26 15.53 -0.12
C LEU A 132 5.45 16.07 1.07
N LYS A 133 6.01 16.98 1.87
CA LYS A 133 5.32 17.61 3.01
C LYS A 133 4.13 18.49 2.60
N THR A 134 4.05 18.91 1.35
CA THR A 134 2.92 19.70 0.84
C THR A 134 1.73 18.84 0.42
N GLU A 135 1.90 17.51 0.35
CA GLU A 135 0.88 16.58 -0.09
C GLU A 135 0.12 15.97 1.10
N VAL A 136 -1.20 15.84 0.94
CA VAL A 136 -2.03 15.08 1.88
C VAL A 136 -2.02 13.62 1.43
N LEU A 137 -1.15 12.82 2.05
CA LEU A 137 -0.97 11.43 1.69
C LEU A 137 -1.99 10.54 2.40
N GLN A 138 -2.60 9.63 1.65
CA GLN A 138 -3.37 8.52 2.21
C GLN A 138 -2.41 7.49 2.83
N ASP A 139 -2.95 6.64 3.68
CA ASP A 139 -2.18 5.55 4.28
C ASP A 139 -2.21 4.27 3.43
N GLN A 140 -1.21 3.41 3.65
CA GLN A 140 -1.23 2.03 3.21
C GLN A 140 -0.81 1.12 4.37
N TRP A 141 -1.47 -0.03 4.45
CA TRP A 141 -1.30 -1.06 5.46
C TRP A 141 -0.99 -2.37 4.75
N ILE A 142 0.25 -2.83 4.86
CA ILE A 142 0.76 -3.95 4.09
C ILE A 142 1.03 -5.13 5.01
N PHE A 143 0.36 -6.24 4.75
CA PHE A 143 0.52 -7.50 5.46
C PHE A 143 1.55 -8.35 4.74
N HIS A 144 2.61 -8.76 5.44
CA HIS A 144 3.73 -9.51 4.85
C HIS A 144 3.73 -11.00 5.20
N THR A 145 3.02 -11.40 6.24
CA THR A 145 2.99 -12.78 6.72
C THR A 145 1.56 -13.33 6.86
N GLU A 146 1.42 -14.63 6.71
CA GLU A 146 0.14 -15.31 6.95
C GLU A 146 -0.31 -15.17 8.41
N LYS A 147 0.63 -15.07 9.34
CA LYS A 147 0.37 -14.87 10.77
C LYS A 147 -0.52 -13.65 11.02
N ILE A 148 -0.16 -12.49 10.43
CA ILE A 148 -0.93 -11.26 10.69
C ILE A 148 -2.26 -11.24 9.94
N LEU A 149 -2.40 -11.99 8.84
CA LEU A 149 -3.67 -12.14 8.13
C LEU A 149 -4.74 -12.87 8.95
N THR A 150 -4.34 -13.65 9.96
CA THR A 150 -5.31 -14.31 10.87
C THR A 150 -6.16 -13.34 11.67
N PHE A 151 -5.72 -12.08 11.80
CA PHE A 151 -6.48 -11.01 12.47
C PHE A 151 -7.41 -10.22 11.53
N VAL A 152 -7.47 -10.62 10.24
CA VAL A 152 -8.26 -9.95 9.19
C VAL A 152 -9.47 -10.81 8.83
N ARG A 153 -10.67 -10.22 8.87
CA ARG A 153 -11.92 -10.88 8.54
C ARG A 153 -12.66 -10.11 7.44
N PHE A 154 -13.02 -10.79 6.36
CA PHE A 154 -13.85 -10.22 5.31
C PHE A 154 -15.26 -9.90 5.84
N VAL A 155 -15.75 -8.68 5.57
CA VAL A 155 -17.07 -8.23 6.03
C VAL A 155 -17.97 -7.73 4.91
N GLY A 156 -17.44 -7.46 3.72
CA GLY A 156 -18.25 -7.01 2.61
C GLY A 156 -17.43 -6.54 1.41
N SER A 157 -18.11 -6.03 0.40
CA SER A 157 -17.48 -5.49 -0.80
C SER A 157 -18.33 -4.43 -1.48
N LYS A 158 -17.67 -3.58 -2.27
CA LYS A 158 -18.30 -2.63 -3.19
C LYS A 158 -17.79 -2.92 -4.60
N GLU A 159 -18.70 -3.01 -5.56
CA GLU A 159 -18.35 -3.06 -6.98
C GLU A 159 -17.96 -1.66 -7.48
N VAL A 160 -16.94 -1.61 -8.31
CA VAL A 160 -16.44 -0.38 -8.95
C VAL A 160 -16.57 -0.55 -10.46
N ARG A 161 -17.15 0.44 -11.12
CA ARG A 161 -17.29 0.48 -12.58
C ARG A 161 -16.58 1.70 -13.16
N THR A 162 -16.15 1.61 -14.40
CA THR A 162 -15.76 2.79 -15.17
C THR A 162 -17.00 3.64 -15.40
N GLU A 163 -16.94 4.91 -15.07
CA GLU A 163 -17.94 5.88 -15.52
C GLU A 163 -17.91 5.92 -17.05
N GLU A 164 -19.06 5.76 -17.68
CA GLU A 164 -19.24 5.91 -19.13
C GLU A 164 -19.01 7.36 -19.56
#